data_c3099486fea0a95e702e7b5795c0e380
#
_entry.id   c3099486fea0a95e702e7b5795c0e380
#
_cell.length_a   1.000
_cell.length_b   1.000
_cell.length_c   1.000
_cell.angle_alpha   90.00
_cell.angle_beta   90.00
_cell.angle_gamma   90.00
#
_symmetry.space_group_name_H-M   'P 1'
#
loop_
_entity.id
_entity.type
_entity.pdbx_description
1 polymer ?
#
loop_
_entity_poly.entity_id
_entity_poly.type
_entity_poly.pdbx_seq_one_letter_code
_entity_poly.pdbx_strand_id
1 'polypeptide(L)'
;QDVKQALRSHGARVFVPHLSATHSNEVRGEQLLAQIDRVLQGTGARQVNLIGHSQGALAARYAAAIAPDCVASVTSVSGPNHGSELADSLRMALKPGRLPEKVAKQIATLFADFLSLLSGNHQMPQNAVAALNALTTEGVGAFNDKYPQGLPKTWGGKGKELVNGVRYYSWSGILPESIIDEGLGAFDPAHAFLRALSEYFTTEAGQNDGLVGRFSSHLGTVLRSDYPLDHMDSIYQTTGLVRPGIDPVALYLEHAERLKQAGI
;
A
#
# COMPACT_ATOMS: atom_id res chain seq x y z
N GLN A 1 16.91 -4.77 11.26
CA GLN A 1 16.12 -6.01 11.23
C GLN A 1 14.89 -5.73 10.40
N ASP A 2 14.62 -6.50 9.35
CA ASP A 2 13.42 -6.29 8.51
C ASP A 2 12.14 -6.75 9.24
N VAL A 3 10.99 -6.27 8.75
CA VAL A 3 9.67 -6.57 9.34
C VAL A 3 9.43 -8.08 9.47
N LYS A 4 9.75 -8.85 8.42
CA LYS A 4 9.59 -10.32 8.41
C LYS A 4 10.41 -11.00 9.51
N GLN A 5 11.67 -10.61 9.64
CA GLN A 5 12.57 -11.16 10.64
C GLN A 5 12.14 -10.76 12.06
N ALA A 6 11.70 -9.50 12.25
CA ALA A 6 11.20 -9.02 13.53
C ALA A 6 9.96 -9.80 13.98
N LEU A 7 8.97 -9.95 13.12
CA LEU A 7 7.77 -10.73 13.42
C LEU A 7 8.09 -12.20 13.74
N ARG A 8 9.00 -12.82 12.98
CA ARG A 8 9.42 -14.20 13.23
C ARG A 8 10.14 -14.38 14.57
N SER A 9 11.01 -13.45 14.94
CA SER A 9 11.72 -13.48 16.23
C SER A 9 10.76 -13.34 17.43
N HIS A 10 9.56 -12.78 17.21
CA HIS A 10 8.48 -12.70 18.19
C HIS A 10 7.45 -13.84 18.06
N GLY A 11 7.80 -14.92 17.34
CA GLY A 11 7.00 -16.14 17.28
C GLY A 11 5.94 -16.19 16.19
N ALA A 12 5.83 -15.18 15.33
CA ALA A 12 4.87 -15.22 14.23
C ALA A 12 5.34 -16.14 13.08
N ARG A 13 4.40 -16.85 12.46
CA ARG A 13 4.65 -17.63 11.23
C ARG A 13 4.40 -16.72 10.03
N VAL A 14 5.45 -16.16 9.45
CA VAL A 14 5.37 -15.16 8.39
C VAL A 14 5.71 -15.75 7.04
N PHE A 15 4.80 -15.56 6.08
CA PHE A 15 4.94 -15.92 4.67
C PHE A 15 4.84 -14.66 3.83
N VAL A 16 5.77 -14.48 2.90
CA VAL A 16 5.77 -13.34 1.97
C VAL A 16 5.38 -13.86 0.59
N PRO A 17 4.17 -13.53 0.11
CA PRO A 17 3.72 -13.99 -1.19
C PRO A 17 4.45 -13.26 -2.33
N HIS A 18 4.64 -13.95 -3.44
CA HIS A 18 5.12 -13.36 -4.69
C HIS A 18 3.94 -13.10 -5.61
N LEU A 19 3.66 -11.82 -5.88
CA LEU A 19 2.59 -11.37 -6.76
C LEU A 19 3.20 -10.66 -7.98
N SER A 20 2.54 -10.75 -9.12
CA SER A 20 2.94 -10.01 -10.33
C SER A 20 2.96 -8.51 -10.05
N ALA A 21 4.05 -7.85 -10.41
CA ALA A 21 4.18 -6.40 -10.20
C ALA A 21 3.21 -5.56 -11.05
N THR A 22 2.62 -6.12 -12.11
CA THR A 22 2.03 -5.37 -13.23
C THR A 22 0.70 -5.89 -13.73
N HIS A 23 -0.13 -6.38 -12.85
CA HIS A 23 -1.48 -6.83 -13.19
C HIS A 23 -2.55 -6.07 -12.41
N SER A 24 -3.82 -6.28 -12.80
CA SER A 24 -4.98 -5.77 -12.09
C SER A 24 -5.04 -6.29 -10.65
N ASN A 25 -5.81 -5.61 -9.81
CA ASN A 25 -5.98 -5.98 -8.42
C ASN A 25 -6.57 -7.38 -8.26
N GLU A 26 -7.50 -7.76 -9.16
CA GLU A 26 -8.16 -9.06 -9.17
C GLU A 26 -7.16 -10.18 -9.52
N VAL A 27 -6.34 -10.03 -10.57
CA VAL A 27 -5.31 -11.01 -10.95
C VAL A 27 -4.33 -11.24 -9.81
N ARG A 28 -3.89 -10.15 -9.17
CA ARG A 28 -2.99 -10.23 -8.00
C ARG A 28 -3.69 -10.89 -6.81
N GLY A 29 -4.98 -10.63 -6.64
CA GLY A 29 -5.82 -11.27 -5.61
C GLY A 29 -5.95 -12.77 -5.82
N GLU A 30 -6.18 -13.24 -7.06
CA GLU A 30 -6.20 -14.65 -7.39
C GLU A 30 -4.85 -15.34 -7.14
N GLN A 31 -3.74 -14.68 -7.49
CA GLN A 31 -2.40 -15.18 -7.17
C GLN A 31 -2.17 -15.29 -5.67
N LEU A 32 -2.71 -14.34 -4.88
CA LEU A 32 -2.64 -14.38 -3.43
C LEU A 32 -3.48 -15.52 -2.86
N LEU A 33 -4.71 -15.72 -3.34
CA LEU A 33 -5.58 -16.84 -2.93
C LEU A 33 -4.91 -18.20 -3.13
N ALA A 34 -4.27 -18.41 -4.27
CA ALA A 34 -3.54 -19.65 -4.53
C ALA A 34 -2.38 -19.88 -3.56
N GLN A 35 -1.75 -18.80 -3.05
CA GLN A 35 -0.69 -18.91 -2.05
C GLN A 35 -1.24 -19.08 -0.63
N ILE A 36 -2.36 -18.43 -0.30
CA ILE A 36 -3.08 -18.64 0.97
C ILE A 36 -3.44 -20.12 1.11
N ASP A 37 -4.04 -20.73 0.07
CA ASP A 37 -4.42 -22.14 0.09
C ASP A 37 -3.22 -23.05 0.40
N ARG A 38 -2.07 -22.85 -0.25
CA ARG A 38 -0.83 -23.58 0.04
C ARG A 38 -0.35 -23.40 1.49
N VAL A 39 -0.44 -22.18 2.02
CA VAL A 39 -0.05 -21.90 3.40
C VAL A 39 -0.97 -22.62 4.37
N LEU A 40 -2.28 -22.57 4.17
CA LEU A 40 -3.25 -23.24 5.03
C LEU A 40 -3.05 -24.76 5.00
N GLN A 41 -2.89 -25.37 3.82
CA GLN A 41 -2.62 -26.80 3.66
C GLN A 41 -1.29 -27.20 4.33
N GLY A 42 -0.23 -26.43 4.10
CA GLY A 42 1.11 -26.73 4.63
C GLY A 42 1.26 -26.49 6.13
N THR A 43 0.39 -25.66 6.73
CA THR A 43 0.51 -25.29 8.14
C THR A 43 -0.56 -25.89 9.03
N GLY A 44 -1.67 -26.37 8.46
CA GLY A 44 -2.86 -26.77 9.21
C GLY A 44 -3.60 -25.60 9.88
N ALA A 45 -3.23 -24.35 9.58
CA ALA A 45 -3.96 -23.19 10.06
C ALA A 45 -5.33 -23.11 9.37
N ARG A 46 -6.31 -22.53 10.06
CA ARG A 46 -7.67 -22.35 9.51
C ARG A 46 -7.80 -21.06 8.72
N GLN A 47 -7.09 -20.02 9.13
CA GLN A 47 -7.14 -18.68 8.56
C GLN A 47 -5.76 -18.03 8.57
N VAL A 48 -5.58 -16.98 7.77
CA VAL A 48 -4.40 -16.13 7.75
C VAL A 48 -4.77 -14.69 8.11
N ASN A 49 -3.82 -13.97 8.68
CA ASN A 49 -3.86 -12.51 8.77
C ASN A 49 -3.08 -11.93 7.58
N LEU A 50 -3.72 -11.06 6.81
CA LEU A 50 -3.12 -10.43 5.64
C LEU A 50 -2.66 -9.01 5.98
N ILE A 51 -1.40 -8.69 5.70
CA ILE A 51 -0.86 -7.33 5.78
C ILE A 51 -0.38 -6.96 4.38
N GLY A 52 -1.06 -6.02 3.75
CA GLY A 52 -0.76 -5.57 2.40
C GLY A 52 -0.27 -4.13 2.39
N HIS A 53 0.91 -3.90 1.80
CA HIS A 53 1.43 -2.57 1.54
C HIS A 53 1.06 -2.12 0.12
N SER A 54 0.70 -0.84 -0.04
CA SER A 54 0.41 -0.25 -1.34
C SER A 54 -0.66 -1.06 -2.10
N GLN A 55 -0.43 -1.39 -3.36
CA GLN A 55 -1.32 -2.23 -4.15
C GLN A 55 -1.55 -3.63 -3.54
N GLY A 56 -0.66 -4.11 -2.67
CA GLY A 56 -0.84 -5.36 -1.94
C GLY A 56 -2.08 -5.34 -1.01
N ALA A 57 -2.48 -4.17 -0.53
CA ALA A 57 -3.70 -4.01 0.25
C ALA A 57 -4.96 -4.33 -0.58
N LEU A 58 -4.99 -3.95 -1.85
CA LEU A 58 -6.11 -4.24 -2.75
C LEU A 58 -6.19 -5.74 -3.06
N ALA A 59 -5.05 -6.41 -3.28
CA ALA A 59 -5.01 -7.87 -3.42
C ALA A 59 -5.49 -8.59 -2.15
N ALA A 60 -5.11 -8.11 -0.97
CA ALA A 60 -5.58 -8.66 0.30
C ALA A 60 -7.10 -8.47 0.49
N ARG A 61 -7.63 -7.30 0.14
CA ARG A 61 -9.08 -7.03 0.14
C ARG A 61 -9.85 -7.95 -0.80
N TYR A 62 -9.31 -8.16 -2.01
CA TYR A 62 -9.89 -9.12 -2.95
C TYR A 62 -9.95 -10.52 -2.35
N ALA A 63 -8.83 -11.03 -1.85
CA ALA A 63 -8.76 -12.37 -1.27
C ALA A 63 -9.76 -12.56 -0.11
N ALA A 64 -9.86 -11.56 0.77
CA ALA A 64 -10.83 -11.58 1.87
C ALA A 64 -12.29 -11.50 1.42
N ALA A 65 -12.58 -10.83 0.32
CA ALA A 65 -13.93 -10.74 -0.24
C ALA A 65 -14.35 -12.05 -0.90
N ILE A 66 -13.42 -12.75 -1.59
CA ILE A 66 -13.70 -14.00 -2.30
C ILE A 66 -13.70 -15.21 -1.34
N ALA A 67 -12.77 -15.25 -0.39
CA ALA A 67 -12.62 -16.37 0.55
C ALA A 67 -12.55 -15.90 2.01
N PRO A 68 -13.63 -15.29 2.55
CA PRO A 68 -13.63 -14.74 3.90
C PRO A 68 -13.37 -15.79 4.99
N ASP A 69 -13.74 -17.04 4.76
CA ASP A 69 -13.51 -18.13 5.72
C ASP A 69 -12.02 -18.49 5.87
N CYS A 70 -11.18 -18.09 4.93
CA CYS A 70 -9.74 -18.33 4.96
C CYS A 70 -8.94 -17.15 5.52
N VAL A 71 -9.58 -15.99 5.78
CA VAL A 71 -8.92 -14.74 6.16
C VAL A 71 -9.49 -14.23 7.49
N ALA A 72 -8.64 -14.11 8.50
CA ALA A 72 -9.03 -13.56 9.80
C ALA A 72 -9.01 -12.03 9.80
N SER A 73 -8.01 -11.42 9.16
CA SER A 73 -7.91 -9.97 9.04
C SER A 73 -7.23 -9.51 7.75
N VAL A 74 -7.57 -8.29 7.36
CA VAL A 74 -6.87 -7.51 6.33
C VAL A 74 -6.37 -6.22 6.96
N THR A 75 -5.09 -5.97 6.83
CA THR A 75 -4.45 -4.73 7.25
C THR A 75 -3.86 -4.03 6.03
N SER A 76 -4.33 -2.83 5.77
CA SER A 76 -3.86 -1.97 4.68
C SER A 76 -2.80 -1.01 5.21
N VAL A 77 -1.58 -1.12 4.71
CA VAL A 77 -0.46 -0.22 5.00
C VAL A 77 -0.24 0.67 3.79
N SER A 78 -0.50 1.97 3.92
CA SER A 78 -0.37 2.93 2.80
C SER A 78 -1.05 2.42 1.52
N GLY A 79 -2.17 1.72 1.64
CA GLY A 79 -2.90 1.15 0.51
C GLY A 79 -3.81 2.17 -0.16
N PRO A 80 -3.85 2.26 -1.50
CA PRO A 80 -4.71 3.20 -2.22
C PRO A 80 -6.17 2.71 -2.25
N ASN A 81 -6.83 2.64 -1.09
CA ASN A 81 -8.17 2.09 -0.96
C ASN A 81 -9.25 2.91 -1.67
N HIS A 82 -8.95 4.16 -2.03
CA HIS A 82 -9.78 5.02 -2.88
C HIS A 82 -9.02 5.52 -4.11
N GLY A 83 -7.93 4.85 -4.49
CA GLY A 83 -7.08 5.23 -5.60
C GLY A 83 -5.96 6.20 -5.22
N SER A 84 -5.22 6.66 -6.23
CA SER A 84 -4.11 7.60 -6.09
C SER A 84 -4.24 8.74 -7.10
N GLU A 85 -4.22 9.98 -6.63
CA GLU A 85 -4.20 11.17 -7.47
C GLU A 85 -2.95 11.20 -8.37
N LEU A 86 -1.83 10.65 -7.88
CA LEU A 86 -0.65 10.47 -8.70
C LEU A 86 -0.92 9.54 -9.89
N ALA A 87 -1.60 8.41 -9.65
CA ALA A 87 -1.95 7.48 -10.74
C ALA A 87 -2.88 8.13 -11.76
N ASP A 88 -3.81 8.99 -11.32
CA ASP A 88 -4.68 9.77 -12.21
C ASP A 88 -3.86 10.74 -13.07
N SER A 89 -2.92 11.46 -12.47
CA SER A 89 -2.02 12.39 -13.16
C SER A 89 -1.14 11.67 -14.19
N LEU A 90 -0.58 10.52 -13.81
CA LEU A 90 0.21 9.68 -14.70
C LEU A 90 -0.63 9.18 -15.90
N ARG A 91 -1.84 8.72 -15.65
CA ARG A 91 -2.76 8.28 -16.71
C ARG A 91 -3.11 9.41 -17.66
N MET A 92 -3.34 10.63 -17.14
CA MET A 92 -3.57 11.81 -17.98
C MET A 92 -2.36 12.14 -18.84
N ALA A 93 -1.16 12.01 -18.30
CA ALA A 93 0.09 12.25 -19.05
C ALA A 93 0.28 11.29 -20.22
N LEU A 94 -0.18 10.04 -20.07
CA LEU A 94 -0.09 9.03 -21.14
C LEU A 94 -1.13 9.22 -22.26
N LYS A 95 -2.12 10.14 -22.10
CA LYS A 95 -3.08 10.46 -23.16
C LYS A 95 -2.49 11.50 -24.11
N PRO A 96 -2.38 11.20 -25.43
CA PRO A 96 -1.82 12.13 -26.40
C PRO A 96 -2.52 13.51 -26.37
N GLY A 97 -1.75 14.59 -26.38
CA GLY A 97 -2.26 15.95 -26.47
C GLY A 97 -2.91 16.55 -25.22
N ARG A 98 -2.91 15.85 -24.09
CA ARG A 98 -3.50 16.33 -22.83
C ARG A 98 -2.57 17.18 -21.98
N LEU A 99 -1.27 16.93 -22.06
CA LEU A 99 -0.23 17.69 -21.36
C LEU A 99 0.85 18.13 -22.35
N PRO A 100 1.59 19.21 -22.06
CA PRO A 100 2.78 19.56 -22.81
C PRO A 100 3.75 18.37 -22.84
N GLU A 101 4.35 18.09 -23.99
CA GLU A 101 5.22 16.91 -24.22
C GLU A 101 6.32 16.77 -23.15
N LYS A 102 6.91 17.89 -22.74
CA LYS A 102 7.95 17.94 -21.71
C LYS A 102 7.44 17.41 -20.36
N VAL A 103 6.22 17.80 -19.96
CA VAL A 103 5.57 17.39 -18.71
C VAL A 103 5.18 15.92 -18.78
N ALA A 104 4.56 15.49 -19.88
CA ALA A 104 4.19 14.10 -20.11
C ALA A 104 5.41 13.17 -20.03
N LYS A 105 6.53 13.59 -20.64
CA LYS A 105 7.80 12.83 -20.63
C LYS A 105 8.41 12.75 -19.23
N GLN A 106 8.37 13.83 -18.47
CA GLN A 106 8.84 13.85 -17.08
C GLN A 106 8.02 12.89 -16.20
N ILE A 107 6.71 12.95 -16.29
CA ILE A 107 5.79 12.07 -15.54
C ILE A 107 5.99 10.60 -15.94
N ALA A 108 6.14 10.30 -17.24
CA ALA A 108 6.39 8.94 -17.71
C ALA A 108 7.72 8.38 -17.18
N THR A 109 8.76 9.22 -17.10
CA THR A 109 10.05 8.84 -16.48
C THR A 109 9.88 8.54 -15.00
N LEU A 110 9.22 9.42 -14.24
CA LEU A 110 8.94 9.22 -12.83
C LEU A 110 8.14 7.94 -12.58
N PHE A 111 7.19 7.63 -13.45
CA PHE A 111 6.42 6.38 -13.34
C PHE A 111 7.27 5.14 -13.64
N ALA A 112 8.14 5.19 -14.65
CA ALA A 112 9.06 4.10 -14.94
C ALA A 112 10.03 3.85 -13.77
N ASP A 113 10.55 4.91 -13.16
CA ASP A 113 11.41 4.83 -11.98
C ASP A 113 10.65 4.23 -10.77
N PHE A 114 9.40 4.63 -10.56
CA PHE A 114 8.54 4.06 -9.53
C PHE A 114 8.28 2.56 -9.74
N LEU A 115 7.93 2.13 -10.95
CA LEU A 115 7.75 0.71 -11.26
C LEU A 115 9.04 -0.08 -11.09
N SER A 116 10.17 0.51 -11.46
CA SER A 116 11.50 -0.08 -11.26
C SER A 116 11.80 -0.28 -9.77
N LEU A 117 11.48 0.71 -8.94
CA LEU A 117 11.65 0.63 -7.48
C LEU A 117 10.79 -0.50 -6.88
N LEU A 118 9.51 -0.61 -7.31
CA LEU A 118 8.59 -1.63 -6.81
C LEU A 118 8.93 -3.04 -7.27
N SER A 119 9.43 -3.20 -8.49
CA SER A 119 9.68 -4.51 -9.11
C SER A 119 11.09 -5.05 -8.86
N GLY A 120 12.01 -4.19 -8.42
CA GLY A 120 13.45 -4.52 -8.36
C GLY A 120 14.06 -4.83 -9.73
N ASN A 121 13.36 -4.53 -10.82
CA ASN A 121 13.74 -4.84 -12.18
C ASN A 121 13.61 -3.60 -13.09
N HIS A 122 14.66 -3.27 -13.82
CA HIS A 122 14.76 -2.08 -14.66
C HIS A 122 14.03 -2.18 -16.02
N GLN A 123 13.31 -3.28 -16.29
CA GLN A 123 12.52 -3.43 -17.51
C GLN A 123 11.06 -3.05 -17.27
N MET A 124 10.50 -2.16 -18.10
CA MET A 124 9.08 -1.81 -18.03
C MET A 124 8.23 -3.06 -18.19
N PRO A 125 7.33 -3.32 -17.25
CA PRO A 125 6.46 -4.50 -17.29
C PRO A 125 5.50 -4.42 -18.50
N GLN A 126 5.19 -5.56 -19.11
CA GLN A 126 4.33 -5.64 -20.29
C GLN A 126 2.89 -5.13 -20.08
N ASN A 127 2.43 -4.96 -18.83
CA ASN A 127 1.10 -4.47 -18.45
C ASN A 127 1.13 -3.24 -17.53
N ALA A 128 2.14 -2.37 -17.68
CA ALA A 128 2.27 -1.15 -16.87
C ALA A 128 1.01 -0.26 -16.92
N VAL A 129 0.34 -0.18 -18.07
CA VAL A 129 -0.90 0.57 -18.24
C VAL A 129 -2.05 -0.05 -17.45
N ALA A 130 -2.15 -1.38 -17.41
CA ALA A 130 -3.16 -2.07 -16.63
C ALA A 130 -2.94 -1.88 -15.12
N ALA A 131 -1.69 -1.97 -14.65
CA ALA A 131 -1.33 -1.70 -13.27
C ALA A 131 -1.64 -0.25 -12.88
N LEU A 132 -1.31 0.71 -13.74
CA LEU A 132 -1.62 2.12 -13.53
C LEU A 132 -3.13 2.34 -13.45
N ASN A 133 -3.90 1.79 -14.39
CA ASN A 133 -5.36 1.89 -14.39
C ASN A 133 -5.98 1.31 -13.11
N ALA A 134 -5.43 0.23 -12.59
CA ALA A 134 -5.89 -0.42 -11.37
C ALA A 134 -5.63 0.41 -10.09
N LEU A 135 -4.81 1.46 -10.18
CA LEU A 135 -4.46 2.36 -9.06
C LEU A 135 -5.11 3.75 -9.18
N THR A 136 -5.71 4.09 -10.32
CA THR A 136 -6.44 5.36 -10.47
C THR A 136 -7.67 5.40 -9.56
N THR A 137 -8.15 6.60 -9.26
CA THR A 137 -9.40 6.78 -8.49
C THR A 137 -10.59 6.11 -9.19
N GLU A 138 -10.65 6.19 -10.53
CA GLU A 138 -11.66 5.49 -11.34
C GLU A 138 -11.53 3.96 -11.24
N GLY A 139 -10.33 3.43 -11.41
CA GLY A 139 -10.08 1.98 -11.39
C GLY A 139 -10.32 1.37 -10.02
N VAL A 140 -9.88 2.03 -8.96
CA VAL A 140 -10.16 1.60 -7.59
C VAL A 140 -11.63 1.80 -7.23
N GLY A 141 -12.30 2.83 -7.75
CA GLY A 141 -13.75 3.02 -7.62
C GLY A 141 -14.51 1.80 -8.18
N ALA A 142 -14.20 1.37 -9.39
CA ALA A 142 -14.80 0.17 -9.99
C ALA A 142 -14.48 -1.13 -9.21
N PHE A 143 -13.30 -1.23 -8.62
CA PHE A 143 -12.93 -2.31 -7.69
C PHE A 143 -13.76 -2.24 -6.41
N ASN A 144 -13.96 -1.06 -5.84
CA ASN A 144 -14.71 -0.82 -4.61
C ASN A 144 -16.19 -1.14 -4.75
N ASP A 145 -16.78 -0.92 -5.92
CA ASP A 145 -18.18 -1.30 -6.21
C ASP A 145 -18.41 -2.80 -6.08
N LYS A 146 -17.39 -3.60 -6.41
CA LYS A 146 -17.43 -5.06 -6.30
C LYS A 146 -17.01 -5.57 -4.92
N TYR A 147 -16.05 -4.90 -4.28
CA TYR A 147 -15.40 -5.34 -3.04
C TYR A 147 -15.42 -4.21 -1.99
N PRO A 148 -16.61 -3.82 -1.47
CA PRO A 148 -16.76 -2.66 -0.58
C PRO A 148 -16.39 -2.92 0.89
N GLN A 149 -16.00 -4.15 1.25
CA GLN A 149 -15.79 -4.54 2.64
C GLN A 149 -14.70 -3.69 3.31
N GLY A 150 -15.05 -3.16 4.49
CA GLY A 150 -14.14 -2.35 5.29
C GLY A 150 -13.97 -0.90 4.84
N LEU A 151 -14.57 -0.49 3.71
CA LEU A 151 -14.45 0.90 3.24
C LEU A 151 -15.22 1.87 4.14
N PRO A 152 -14.68 3.09 4.39
CA PRO A 152 -15.41 4.20 4.96
C PRO A 152 -16.60 4.60 4.09
N LYS A 153 -17.69 5.04 4.73
CA LYS A 153 -18.84 5.61 4.01
C LYS A 153 -18.63 7.07 3.59
N THR A 154 -17.71 7.76 4.26
CA THR A 154 -17.40 9.16 4.01
C THR A 154 -15.90 9.33 3.84
N TRP A 155 -15.49 10.27 3.02
CA TRP A 155 -14.07 10.61 2.82
C TRP A 155 -13.41 10.98 4.14
N GLY A 156 -12.24 10.38 4.43
CA GLY A 156 -11.52 10.59 5.69
C GLY A 156 -12.12 9.91 6.92
N GLY A 157 -13.23 9.19 6.74
CA GLY A 157 -13.90 8.44 7.80
C GLY A 157 -13.21 7.11 8.14
N LYS A 158 -13.87 6.34 9.00
CA LYS A 158 -13.50 4.96 9.34
C LYS A 158 -14.51 3.99 8.72
N GLY A 159 -14.01 2.83 8.30
CA GLY A 159 -14.85 1.73 7.83
C GLY A 159 -15.29 0.83 8.99
N LYS A 160 -16.11 -0.17 8.67
CA LYS A 160 -16.44 -1.23 9.63
C LYS A 160 -15.20 -2.09 9.88
N GLU A 161 -14.89 -2.34 11.14
CA GLU A 161 -13.80 -3.25 11.52
C GLU A 161 -14.11 -4.68 11.12
N LEU A 162 -15.33 -5.16 11.39
CA LEU A 162 -15.72 -6.55 11.15
C LEU A 162 -16.79 -6.62 10.06
N VAL A 163 -16.46 -7.33 8.97
CA VAL A 163 -17.37 -7.60 7.85
C VAL A 163 -17.17 -9.06 7.41
N ASN A 164 -18.25 -9.83 7.33
CA ASN A 164 -18.23 -11.25 6.92
C ASN A 164 -17.20 -12.12 7.69
N GLY A 165 -17.00 -11.83 8.98
CA GLY A 165 -16.04 -12.54 9.81
C GLY A 165 -14.59 -12.08 9.69
N VAL A 166 -14.29 -11.18 8.75
CA VAL A 166 -12.93 -10.61 8.52
C VAL A 166 -12.82 -9.26 9.23
N ARG A 167 -11.71 -9.05 9.95
CA ARG A 167 -11.39 -7.75 10.56
C ARG A 167 -10.56 -6.89 9.61
N TYR A 168 -10.87 -5.59 9.54
CA TYR A 168 -10.22 -4.63 8.65
C TYR A 168 -9.53 -3.53 9.44
N TYR A 169 -8.25 -3.29 9.15
CA TYR A 169 -7.41 -2.27 9.75
C TYR A 169 -6.62 -1.50 8.70
N SER A 170 -6.23 -0.28 9.03
CA SER A 170 -5.29 0.47 8.20
C SER A 170 -4.40 1.40 9.01
N TRP A 171 -3.22 1.66 8.47
CA TRP A 171 -2.39 2.80 8.83
C TRP A 171 -1.64 3.32 7.61
N SER A 172 -1.22 4.59 7.68
CA SER A 172 -0.44 5.23 6.62
C SER A 172 0.41 6.36 7.18
N GLY A 173 1.27 6.90 6.32
CA GLY A 173 2.10 8.04 6.61
C GLY A 173 1.69 9.28 5.82
N ILE A 174 2.31 10.38 6.17
CA ILE A 174 2.40 11.61 5.39
C ILE A 174 3.87 12.00 5.29
N LEU A 175 4.27 12.53 4.14
CA LEU A 175 5.62 13.01 3.95
C LEU A 175 5.95 14.09 4.98
N PRO A 176 7.05 13.95 5.74
CA PRO A 176 7.51 14.98 6.64
C PRO A 176 7.84 16.27 5.89
N GLU A 177 7.46 17.44 6.44
CA GLU A 177 7.66 18.74 5.77
C GLU A 177 9.13 19.10 5.54
N SER A 178 10.05 18.58 6.33
CA SER A 178 11.50 18.82 6.16
C SER A 178 12.34 17.72 6.80
N ILE A 179 13.12 17.02 5.96
CA ILE A 179 14.29 16.25 6.40
C ILE A 179 15.56 17.12 6.29
N ILE A 180 15.50 18.23 5.53
CA ILE A 180 16.64 19.11 5.26
C ILE A 180 17.16 19.75 6.53
N ASP A 181 16.28 20.12 7.45
CA ASP A 181 16.66 20.77 8.73
C ASP A 181 17.34 19.80 9.71
N GLU A 182 17.24 18.49 9.50
CA GLU A 182 17.85 17.48 10.37
C GLU A 182 19.13 16.86 9.77
N GLY A 183 19.62 17.36 8.63
CA GLY A 183 20.87 16.91 8.00
C GLY A 183 20.81 15.53 7.33
N LEU A 184 19.67 14.84 7.36
CA LEU A 184 19.49 13.50 6.81
C LEU A 184 18.96 13.49 5.36
N GLY A 185 18.24 14.54 4.95
CA GLY A 185 17.55 14.57 3.67
C GLY A 185 18.44 14.66 2.42
N ALA A 186 19.73 15.00 2.58
CA ALA A 186 20.67 15.06 1.46
C ALA A 186 21.14 13.66 0.98
N PHE A 187 20.85 12.60 1.74
CA PHE A 187 21.33 11.24 1.47
C PHE A 187 20.24 10.21 1.19
N ASP A 188 18.95 10.62 1.14
CA ASP A 188 17.84 9.73 0.80
C ASP A 188 17.23 10.07 -0.58
N PRO A 189 17.72 9.44 -1.67
CA PRO A 189 17.18 9.67 -3.02
C PRO A 189 15.70 9.21 -3.15
N ALA A 190 15.28 8.20 -2.40
CA ALA A 190 13.91 7.70 -2.45
C ALA A 190 12.94 8.72 -1.87
N HIS A 191 13.28 9.32 -0.72
CA HIS A 191 12.49 10.39 -0.12
C HIS A 191 12.40 11.63 -1.02
N ALA A 192 13.53 12.08 -1.61
CA ALA A 192 13.55 13.20 -2.54
C ALA A 192 12.66 12.95 -3.76
N PHE A 193 12.65 11.72 -4.27
CA PHE A 193 11.80 11.28 -5.36
C PHE A 193 10.30 11.31 -4.97
N LEU A 194 9.95 10.73 -3.82
CA LEU A 194 8.58 10.72 -3.32
C LEU A 194 8.06 12.14 -3.04
N ARG A 195 8.93 13.03 -2.59
CA ARG A 195 8.60 14.43 -2.39
C ARG A 195 8.26 15.14 -3.71
N ALA A 196 9.01 14.88 -4.78
CA ALA A 196 8.67 15.40 -6.10
C ALA A 196 7.32 14.85 -6.62
N LEU A 197 6.99 13.60 -6.31
CA LEU A 197 5.70 13.01 -6.67
C LEU A 197 4.55 13.57 -5.82
N SER A 198 4.78 13.96 -4.58
CA SER A 198 3.75 14.51 -3.70
C SER A 198 3.13 15.82 -4.21
N GLU A 199 3.82 16.55 -5.07
CA GLU A 199 3.34 17.78 -5.69
C GLU A 199 2.19 17.53 -6.69
N TYR A 200 1.98 16.31 -7.14
CA TYR A 200 0.88 15.94 -8.04
C TYR A 200 -0.45 15.70 -7.30
N PHE A 201 -0.45 15.76 -5.97
CA PHE A 201 -1.67 15.69 -5.17
C PHE A 201 -2.30 17.06 -5.04
N THR A 202 -3.59 17.15 -5.35
CA THR A 202 -4.38 18.40 -5.27
C THR A 202 -5.44 18.34 -4.18
N THR A 203 -6.17 17.25 -4.09
CA THR A 203 -7.17 17.01 -3.04
C THR A 203 -6.51 16.73 -1.70
N GLU A 204 -5.42 15.97 -1.69
CA GLU A 204 -4.64 15.64 -0.50
C GLU A 204 -3.24 16.27 -0.54
N ALA A 205 -3.17 17.53 -0.98
CA ALA A 205 -1.93 18.32 -0.95
C ALA A 205 -1.36 18.38 0.47
N GLY A 206 -0.09 17.98 0.64
CA GLY A 206 0.55 17.88 1.94
C GLY A 206 -0.01 16.81 2.88
N GLN A 207 -1.01 16.04 2.46
CA GLN A 207 -1.61 14.93 3.21
C GLN A 207 -1.46 13.62 2.43
N ASN A 208 -0.25 13.29 2.03
CA ASN A 208 0.08 12.07 1.30
C ASN A 208 1.50 11.59 1.63
N ASP A 209 1.77 10.35 1.35
CA ASP A 209 3.08 9.71 1.58
C ASP A 209 4.00 9.72 0.33
N GLY A 210 3.63 10.52 -0.68
CA GLY A 210 4.29 10.62 -1.97
C GLY A 210 3.64 9.78 -3.07
N LEU A 211 2.91 8.71 -2.75
CA LEU A 211 2.24 7.83 -3.71
C LEU A 211 0.75 7.65 -3.42
N VAL A 212 0.34 7.72 -2.17
CA VAL A 212 -1.05 7.51 -1.72
C VAL A 212 -1.45 8.62 -0.76
N GLY A 213 -2.66 9.14 -0.94
CA GLY A 213 -3.24 10.11 -0.05
C GLY A 213 -3.62 9.52 1.31
N ARG A 214 -3.50 10.34 2.35
CA ARG A 214 -3.81 9.99 3.73
C ARG A 214 -5.21 9.39 3.87
N PHE A 215 -6.22 10.10 3.37
CA PHE A 215 -7.62 9.69 3.51
C PHE A 215 -8.00 8.60 2.51
N SER A 216 -7.35 8.59 1.34
CA SER A 216 -7.47 7.48 0.38
C SER A 216 -7.04 6.14 0.99
N SER A 217 -6.11 6.14 1.93
CA SER A 217 -5.58 4.92 2.57
C SER A 217 -6.50 4.32 3.64
N HIS A 218 -7.57 5.00 4.04
CA HIS A 218 -8.44 4.54 5.13
C HIS A 218 -9.19 3.25 4.79
N LEU A 219 -9.16 2.29 5.72
CA LEU A 219 -9.87 1.01 5.65
C LEU A 219 -10.14 0.51 7.06
N GLY A 220 -11.36 0.05 7.34
CA GLY A 220 -11.74 -0.51 8.63
C GLY A 220 -11.45 0.42 9.80
N THR A 221 -10.87 -0.12 10.86
CA THR A 221 -10.32 0.65 11.96
C THR A 221 -9.01 1.32 11.51
N VAL A 222 -9.05 2.65 11.40
CA VAL A 222 -7.86 3.45 11.10
C VAL A 222 -7.05 3.59 12.39
N LEU A 223 -5.91 2.91 12.47
CA LEU A 223 -5.04 2.94 13.65
C LEU A 223 -4.38 4.31 13.78
N ARG A 224 -3.76 4.76 12.71
CA ARG A 224 -3.25 6.11 12.52
C ARG A 224 -2.99 6.34 11.02
N SER A 225 -3.18 7.56 10.51
CA SER A 225 -3.00 7.87 9.08
C SER A 225 -2.06 9.03 8.81
N ASP A 226 -1.31 9.47 9.81
CA ASP A 226 -0.40 10.61 9.74
C ASP A 226 0.95 10.34 10.42
N TYR A 227 1.44 9.09 10.33
CA TYR A 227 2.81 8.83 10.71
C TYR A 227 3.75 9.67 9.83
N PRO A 228 4.79 10.30 10.36
CA PRO A 228 5.78 11.02 9.56
C PRO A 228 6.70 10.01 8.82
N LEU A 229 6.13 9.26 7.92
CA LEU A 229 6.72 8.21 7.11
C LEU A 229 6.33 8.45 5.66
N ASP A 230 7.30 8.35 4.76
CA ASP A 230 6.99 8.24 3.34
C ASP A 230 6.49 6.83 2.98
N HIS A 231 6.11 6.65 1.72
CA HIS A 231 5.54 5.38 1.24
C HIS A 231 6.46 4.19 1.44
N MET A 232 7.77 4.36 1.26
CA MET A 232 8.76 3.28 1.35
C MET A 232 9.20 3.04 2.81
N ASP A 233 9.22 4.08 3.63
CA ASP A 233 9.48 3.97 5.06
C ASP A 233 8.47 3.07 5.77
N SER A 234 7.22 3.09 5.30
CA SER A 234 6.13 2.29 5.86
C SER A 234 6.41 0.78 5.88
N ILE A 235 7.34 0.28 5.05
CA ILE A 235 7.78 -1.13 5.01
C ILE A 235 9.26 -1.31 5.37
N TYR A 236 9.92 -0.25 5.83
CA TYR A 236 11.35 -0.28 6.17
C TYR A 236 12.24 -0.81 5.03
N GLN A 237 11.92 -0.43 3.78
CA GLN A 237 12.58 -1.01 2.60
C GLN A 237 13.73 -0.17 2.05
N THR A 238 13.92 1.03 2.54
CA THR A 238 15.01 1.90 2.15
C THR A 238 16.18 1.80 3.13
N THR A 239 17.31 2.38 2.79
CA THR A 239 18.62 2.38 3.45
C THR A 239 18.65 2.53 4.99
N GLY A 240 17.50 2.42 5.66
CA GLY A 240 17.39 2.53 7.12
C GLY A 240 17.36 3.97 7.64
N LEU A 241 17.20 4.94 6.75
CA LEU A 241 17.10 6.35 7.09
C LEU A 241 15.62 6.72 7.32
N VAL A 242 15.07 6.21 8.41
CA VAL A 242 13.75 6.61 8.91
C VAL A 242 13.93 7.77 9.87
N ARG A 243 12.96 8.68 9.92
CA ARG A 243 12.99 9.83 10.81
C ARG A 243 13.20 9.42 12.27
N PRO A 244 14.07 10.10 13.05
CA PRO A 244 14.23 9.84 14.47
C PRO A 244 12.89 9.89 15.23
N GLY A 245 12.66 8.91 16.12
CA GLY A 245 11.44 8.83 16.94
C GLY A 245 10.31 7.97 16.37
N ILE A 246 10.47 7.40 15.18
CA ILE A 246 9.57 6.39 14.63
C ILE A 246 10.35 5.14 14.26
N ASP A 247 9.84 3.99 14.69
CA ASP A 247 10.30 2.67 14.26
C ASP A 247 9.16 1.98 13.47
N PRO A 248 9.23 1.94 12.14
CA PRO A 248 8.22 1.26 11.34
C PRO A 248 8.08 -0.22 11.70
N VAL A 249 9.16 -0.89 12.10
CA VAL A 249 9.12 -2.29 12.50
C VAL A 249 8.29 -2.47 13.77
N ALA A 250 8.40 -1.54 14.73
CA ALA A 250 7.60 -1.56 15.95
C ALA A 250 6.10 -1.50 15.65
N LEU A 251 5.66 -0.75 14.63
CA LEU A 251 4.24 -0.68 14.24
C LEU A 251 3.69 -2.05 13.84
N TYR A 252 4.48 -2.86 13.13
CA TYR A 252 4.07 -4.22 12.77
C TYR A 252 4.04 -5.16 13.98
N LEU A 253 4.98 -5.02 14.92
CA LEU A 253 5.01 -5.81 16.16
C LEU A 253 3.80 -5.47 17.06
N GLU A 254 3.51 -4.19 17.25
CA GLU A 254 2.33 -3.72 17.98
C GLU A 254 1.04 -4.21 17.34
N HIS A 255 0.99 -4.23 16.01
CA HIS A 255 -0.19 -4.71 15.30
C HIS A 255 -0.33 -6.23 15.42
N ALA A 256 0.75 -6.99 15.33
CA ALA A 256 0.73 -8.44 15.55
C ALA A 256 0.23 -8.78 16.97
N GLU A 257 0.66 -8.05 17.98
CA GLU A 257 0.14 -8.21 19.34
C GLU A 257 -1.35 -7.85 19.45
N ARG A 258 -1.81 -6.81 18.73
CA ARG A 258 -3.24 -6.45 18.64
C ARG A 258 -4.07 -7.58 18.04
N LEU A 259 -3.60 -8.21 16.95
CA LEU A 259 -4.28 -9.36 16.33
C LEU A 259 -4.34 -10.54 17.27
N LYS A 260 -3.24 -10.85 17.96
CA LYS A 260 -3.18 -11.90 18.98
C LYS A 260 -4.15 -11.64 20.14
N GLN A 261 -4.25 -10.41 20.64
CA GLN A 261 -5.22 -10.03 21.67
C GLN A 261 -6.66 -10.12 21.18
N ALA A 262 -6.91 -9.93 19.89
CA ALA A 262 -8.21 -10.15 19.26
C ALA A 262 -8.53 -11.64 19.02
N GLY A 263 -7.61 -12.54 19.34
CA GLY A 263 -7.77 -13.99 19.20
C GLY A 263 -7.61 -14.51 17.77
N ILE A 264 -6.91 -13.76 16.92
CA ILE A 264 -6.70 -14.08 15.50
C ILE A 264 -5.23 -14.04 15.12
#